data_539fe88dfd3498d123181a22cf0c6a84
#
_entry.id   539fe88dfd3498d123181a22cf0c6a84
#
_cell.length_a   1.000
_cell.length_b   1.000
_cell.length_c   1.000
_cell.angle_alpha   90.00
_cell.angle_beta   90.00
_cell.angle_gamma   90.00
#
_symmetry.space_group_name_H-M   'P 1'
#
loop_
_entity.id
_entity.type
_entity.pdbx_description
1 polymer ?
#
loop_
_entity_poly.entity_id
_entity_poly.type
_entity_poly.pdbx_seq_one_letter_code
_entity_poly.pdbx_strand_id
1 'polypeptide(L)'
;SYDGKTKCAYARNKPILRSTTNNVTIRSSYMERDFNTPMAKAISNVHLTHIDKENDKKTDGYADELSYNMDTQVSVLKGNPRLYQGNDRIEGEILEYNSKISEANVMGRGKIYILQTNNYVEGTKTNNESQFSNYNIVTADRIVVNDYAGKDGQTRTLYAYGNVTAYFYEENMILKGGYVEYEIENEHMYMYQEPSVRIPNRGIIAFGEWIEYKKDGESNQFKDIIFHNDVVLVDYDESLSLEGELLHLDPD
;
A
#
# COMPACT_ATOMS: atom_id res chain seq x y z
N SER A 1 -22.41 25.91 14.00
CA SER A 1 -23.86 26.19 13.87
C SER A 1 -24.62 24.90 13.60
N TYR A 2 -25.85 24.84 14.04
CA TYR A 2 -26.81 23.75 13.77
C TYR A 2 -28.05 24.35 13.09
N ASP A 3 -28.49 23.73 12.01
CA ASP A 3 -29.73 24.08 11.32
C ASP A 3 -30.79 23.03 11.66
N GLY A 4 -31.79 23.42 12.43
CA GLY A 4 -32.87 22.52 12.87
C GLY A 4 -33.82 22.08 11.76
N LYS A 5 -33.91 22.80 10.61
CA LYS A 5 -34.72 22.41 9.45
C LYS A 5 -34.06 21.30 8.64
N THR A 6 -32.75 21.45 8.36
CA THR A 6 -31.98 20.47 7.59
C THR A 6 -31.40 19.37 8.47
N LYS A 7 -31.44 19.54 9.80
CA LYS A 7 -30.77 18.69 10.78
C LYS A 7 -29.26 18.51 10.51
N CYS A 8 -28.60 19.56 10.02
CA CYS A 8 -27.17 19.58 9.76
C CYS A 8 -26.44 20.43 10.79
N ALA A 9 -25.27 19.96 11.22
CA ALA A 9 -24.33 20.76 12.01
C ALA A 9 -23.09 21.09 11.18
N TYR A 10 -22.64 22.34 11.35
CA TYR A 10 -21.47 22.89 10.68
C TYR A 10 -20.50 23.41 11.73
N ALA A 11 -19.23 23.01 11.60
CA ALA A 11 -18.18 23.45 12.50
C ALA A 11 -16.97 23.97 11.74
N ARG A 12 -16.35 25.04 12.24
CA ARG A 12 -15.16 25.71 11.68
C ARG A 12 -14.09 25.87 12.77
N ASN A 13 -12.89 26.29 12.39
CA ASN A 13 -11.79 26.56 13.30
C ASN A 13 -11.34 25.29 14.05
N LYS A 14 -10.81 24.33 13.29
CA LYS A 14 -10.23 23.08 13.77
C LYS A 14 -11.22 22.17 14.53
N PRO A 15 -12.41 21.91 13.96
CA PRO A 15 -13.34 20.97 14.57
C PRO A 15 -12.72 19.57 14.71
N ILE A 16 -13.26 18.84 15.68
CA ILE A 16 -12.88 17.45 15.93
C ILE A 16 -14.16 16.62 16.02
N LEU A 17 -14.25 15.57 15.20
CA LEU A 17 -15.24 14.51 15.32
C LEU A 17 -14.58 13.31 15.98
N ARG A 18 -15.22 12.72 17.00
CA ARG A 18 -14.77 11.49 17.64
C ARG A 18 -15.89 10.48 17.66
N SER A 19 -15.59 9.30 17.14
CA SER A 19 -16.43 8.10 17.32
C SER A 19 -15.72 7.17 18.31
N THR A 20 -16.22 7.14 19.54
CA THR A 20 -15.65 6.28 20.60
C THR A 20 -15.95 4.81 20.36
N THR A 21 -17.08 4.52 19.70
CA THR A 21 -17.47 3.15 19.33
C THR A 21 -16.54 2.59 18.25
N ASN A 22 -16.17 3.41 17.26
CA ASN A 22 -15.37 3.00 16.12
C ASN A 22 -13.88 3.38 16.27
N ASN A 23 -13.49 3.96 17.42
CA ASN A 23 -12.12 4.42 17.69
C ASN A 23 -11.54 5.35 16.61
N VAL A 24 -12.39 6.13 15.96
CA VAL A 24 -12.02 7.06 14.88
C VAL A 24 -12.05 8.49 15.41
N THR A 25 -11.01 9.25 15.10
CA THR A 25 -10.93 10.70 15.32
C THR A 25 -10.64 11.39 14.00
N ILE A 26 -11.45 12.38 13.63
CA ILE A 26 -11.26 13.20 12.43
C ILE A 26 -11.05 14.65 12.85
N ARG A 27 -10.02 15.30 12.31
CA ARG A 27 -9.72 16.74 12.47
C ARG A 27 -9.68 17.38 11.09
N SER A 28 -10.10 18.65 11.00
CA SER A 28 -10.03 19.43 9.75
C SER A 28 -10.19 20.91 10.01
N SER A 29 -10.19 21.74 8.95
CA SER A 29 -10.52 23.16 9.06
C SER A 29 -12.02 23.42 9.10
N TYR A 30 -12.80 22.54 8.45
CA TYR A 30 -14.26 22.64 8.36
C TYR A 30 -14.89 21.25 8.38
N MET A 31 -16.02 21.09 9.06
CA MET A 31 -16.80 19.85 9.11
C MET A 31 -18.29 20.09 8.93
N GLU A 32 -18.93 19.13 8.30
CA GLU A 32 -20.38 18.97 8.21
C GLU A 32 -20.81 17.63 8.78
N ARG A 33 -21.91 17.62 9.52
CA ARG A 33 -22.60 16.42 10.00
C ARG A 33 -24.07 16.50 9.66
N ASP A 34 -24.52 15.60 8.81
CA ASP A 34 -25.93 15.40 8.53
C ASP A 34 -26.50 14.36 9.51
N PHE A 35 -27.44 14.75 10.36
CA PHE A 35 -28.07 13.85 11.33
C PHE A 35 -29.21 13.01 10.74
N ASN A 36 -29.59 13.25 9.48
CA ASN A 36 -30.54 12.39 8.77
C ASN A 36 -29.85 11.16 8.15
N THR A 37 -28.53 11.18 8.03
CA THR A 37 -27.72 10.13 7.42
C THR A 37 -26.55 9.80 8.34
N PRO A 38 -25.90 8.64 8.21
CA PRO A 38 -24.70 8.31 8.97
C PRO A 38 -23.44 9.07 8.47
N MET A 39 -23.60 10.08 7.62
CA MET A 39 -22.49 10.74 6.93
C MET A 39 -21.95 11.95 7.68
N ALA A 40 -20.62 12.05 7.73
CA ALA A 40 -19.90 13.25 8.09
C ALA A 40 -18.90 13.60 6.97
N LYS A 41 -18.67 14.91 6.76
CA LYS A 41 -17.67 15.43 5.83
C LYS A 41 -16.67 16.30 6.56
N ALA A 42 -15.40 16.19 6.16
CA ALA A 42 -14.32 17.03 6.63
C ALA A 42 -13.60 17.61 5.42
N ILE A 43 -13.25 18.91 5.49
CA ILE A 43 -12.66 19.65 4.38
C ILE A 43 -11.48 20.47 4.88
N SER A 44 -10.43 20.48 4.11
CA SER A 44 -9.15 21.17 4.31
C SER A 44 -8.38 20.71 5.55
N ASN A 45 -7.13 20.33 5.33
CA ASN A 45 -6.22 19.85 6.37
C ASN A 45 -6.82 18.68 7.16
N VAL A 46 -7.37 17.73 6.43
CA VAL A 46 -8.00 16.56 7.05
C VAL A 46 -6.93 15.63 7.62
N HIS A 47 -7.16 15.24 8.88
CA HIS A 47 -6.38 14.21 9.57
C HIS A 47 -7.36 13.20 10.22
N LEU A 48 -7.37 12.00 9.69
CA LEU A 48 -8.04 10.82 10.24
C LEU A 48 -7.07 10.07 11.13
N THR A 49 -7.52 9.66 12.30
CA THR A 49 -6.80 8.70 13.15
C THR A 49 -7.76 7.57 13.51
N HIS A 50 -7.37 6.33 13.26
CA HIS A 50 -8.04 5.12 13.73
C HIS A 50 -7.07 4.34 14.64
N ILE A 51 -7.56 3.83 15.76
CA ILE A 51 -6.81 2.97 16.68
C ILE A 51 -7.51 1.63 16.73
N ASP A 52 -6.85 0.60 16.22
CA ASP A 52 -7.29 -0.76 16.41
C ASP A 52 -7.01 -1.18 17.87
N LYS A 53 -8.07 -1.44 18.63
CA LYS A 53 -7.94 -1.79 20.05
C LYS A 53 -7.46 -3.23 20.28
N GLU A 54 -7.60 -4.10 19.30
CA GLU A 54 -7.17 -5.48 19.43
C GLU A 54 -5.64 -5.59 19.35
N ASN A 55 -5.03 -4.74 18.47
CA ASN A 55 -3.60 -4.81 18.18
C ASN A 55 -2.83 -3.56 18.60
N ASP A 56 -3.50 -2.57 19.21
CA ASP A 56 -2.95 -1.24 19.57
C ASP A 56 -2.23 -0.53 18.39
N LYS A 57 -2.64 -0.88 17.17
CA LYS A 57 -2.06 -0.29 15.96
C LYS A 57 -2.82 0.96 15.55
N LYS A 58 -2.05 1.98 15.23
CA LYS A 58 -2.56 3.29 14.82
C LYS A 58 -2.44 3.45 13.31
N THR A 59 -3.54 3.87 12.68
CA THR A 59 -3.58 4.28 11.29
C THR A 59 -3.88 5.77 11.21
N ASP A 60 -3.04 6.53 10.51
CA ASP A 60 -3.21 7.98 10.28
C ASP A 60 -3.46 8.25 8.80
N GLY A 61 -4.54 8.96 8.49
CA GLY A 61 -4.92 9.36 7.14
C GLY A 61 -4.88 10.88 6.97
N TYR A 62 -4.37 11.35 5.85
CA TYR A 62 -4.30 12.78 5.48
C TYR A 62 -4.91 13.00 4.11
N ALA A 63 -5.64 14.09 3.93
CA ALA A 63 -6.26 14.47 2.65
C ALA A 63 -6.74 15.92 2.67
N ASP A 64 -7.22 16.41 1.51
CA ASP A 64 -7.92 17.70 1.45
C ASP A 64 -9.41 17.53 1.82
N GLU A 65 -10.00 16.39 1.48
CA GLU A 65 -11.39 16.07 1.76
C GLU A 65 -11.53 14.64 2.31
N LEU A 66 -12.50 14.46 3.20
CA LEU A 66 -12.90 13.16 3.74
C LEU A 66 -14.40 13.09 3.88
N SER A 67 -14.97 11.97 3.42
CA SER A 67 -16.34 11.55 3.75
C SER A 67 -16.28 10.29 4.62
N TYR A 68 -16.94 10.31 5.77
CA TYR A 68 -16.98 9.19 6.72
C TYR A 68 -18.40 8.70 6.92
N ASN A 69 -18.63 7.42 6.70
CA ASN A 69 -19.87 6.74 7.00
C ASN A 69 -19.74 6.01 8.35
N MET A 70 -20.50 6.44 9.34
CA MET A 70 -20.40 5.92 10.72
C MET A 70 -20.95 4.50 10.86
N ASP A 71 -21.89 4.09 10.02
CA ASP A 71 -22.52 2.76 10.09
C ASP A 71 -21.61 1.70 9.45
N THR A 72 -21.09 2.00 8.26
CA THR A 72 -20.18 1.11 7.53
C THR A 72 -18.73 1.23 7.99
N GLN A 73 -18.38 2.29 8.72
CA GLN A 73 -17.03 2.65 9.15
C GLN A 73 -16.05 2.88 7.99
N VAL A 74 -16.58 3.28 6.84
CA VAL A 74 -15.80 3.58 5.64
C VAL A 74 -15.49 5.07 5.58
N SER A 75 -14.20 5.37 5.38
CA SER A 75 -13.68 6.71 5.11
C SER A 75 -13.22 6.78 3.66
N VAL A 76 -13.68 7.79 2.91
CA VAL A 76 -13.22 8.09 1.56
C VAL A 76 -12.43 9.39 1.60
N LEU A 77 -11.15 9.33 1.28
CA LEU A 77 -10.21 10.43 1.28
C LEU A 77 -9.89 10.86 -0.16
N LYS A 78 -9.87 12.16 -0.42
CA LYS A 78 -9.59 12.77 -1.73
C LYS A 78 -8.69 14.00 -1.59
N GLY A 79 -8.01 14.36 -2.67
CA GLY A 79 -7.06 15.45 -2.67
C GLY A 79 -5.76 15.04 -1.99
N ASN A 80 -4.86 14.41 -2.75
CA ASN A 80 -3.58 13.89 -2.27
C ASN A 80 -3.68 12.99 -1.02
N PRO A 81 -4.57 11.99 -1.01
CA PRO A 81 -4.76 11.15 0.15
C PRO A 81 -3.51 10.32 0.44
N ARG A 82 -3.21 10.20 1.74
CA ARG A 82 -2.13 9.36 2.26
C ARG A 82 -2.62 8.65 3.50
N LEU A 83 -2.29 7.37 3.61
CA LEU A 83 -2.57 6.56 4.79
C LEU A 83 -1.25 6.00 5.30
N TYR A 84 -1.03 6.07 6.61
CA TYR A 84 0.17 5.58 7.28
C TYR A 84 -0.20 4.57 8.32
N GLN A 85 0.59 3.50 8.40
CA GLN A 85 0.56 2.56 9.50
C GLN A 85 2.00 2.15 9.85
N GLY A 86 2.43 2.49 11.06
CA GLY A 86 3.84 2.40 11.38
C GLY A 86 4.67 3.22 10.40
N ASN A 87 5.57 2.56 9.69
CA ASN A 87 6.42 3.17 8.68
C ASN A 87 5.89 2.97 7.25
N ASP A 88 4.87 2.15 7.05
CA ASP A 88 4.30 1.93 5.73
C ASP A 88 3.40 3.10 5.32
N ARG A 89 3.36 3.39 4.03
CA ARG A 89 2.57 4.45 3.45
C ARG A 89 1.86 4.00 2.19
N ILE A 90 0.60 4.37 2.05
CA ILE A 90 -0.18 4.18 0.84
C ILE A 90 -0.75 5.52 0.35
N GLU A 91 -0.73 5.76 -0.95
CA GLU A 91 -1.20 7.00 -1.58
C GLU A 91 -1.78 6.76 -2.97
N GLY A 92 -2.59 7.71 -3.48
CA GLY A 92 -3.21 7.66 -4.80
C GLY A 92 -4.11 8.87 -5.06
N GLU A 93 -5.07 8.75 -5.98
CA GLU A 93 -6.03 9.83 -6.25
C GLU A 93 -7.25 9.78 -5.32
N ILE A 94 -7.74 8.58 -5.04
CA ILE A 94 -8.82 8.30 -4.09
C ILE A 94 -8.38 7.15 -3.21
N LEU A 95 -8.54 7.31 -1.89
CA LEU A 95 -8.26 6.27 -0.93
C LEU A 95 -9.53 6.00 -0.10
N GLU A 96 -9.97 4.76 -0.11
CA GLU A 96 -11.04 4.26 0.75
C GLU A 96 -10.42 3.40 1.85
N TYR A 97 -10.77 3.69 3.09
CA TYR A 97 -10.34 2.94 4.26
C TYR A 97 -11.54 2.46 5.06
N ASN A 98 -11.68 1.15 5.19
CA ASN A 98 -12.68 0.51 6.01
C ASN A 98 -12.08 0.10 7.35
N SER A 99 -12.34 0.87 8.39
CA SER A 99 -11.76 0.62 9.72
C SER A 99 -12.36 -0.60 10.44
N LYS A 100 -13.50 -1.12 9.96
CA LYS A 100 -14.14 -2.30 10.55
C LYS A 100 -13.42 -3.60 10.19
N ILE A 101 -12.84 -3.67 9.00
CA ILE A 101 -12.14 -4.85 8.46
C ILE A 101 -10.68 -4.55 8.13
N SER A 102 -10.20 -3.37 8.53
CA SER A 102 -8.82 -2.91 8.27
C SER A 102 -8.38 -3.01 6.81
N GLU A 103 -9.30 -2.74 5.87
CA GLU A 103 -9.02 -2.77 4.44
C GLU A 103 -8.73 -1.36 3.93
N ALA A 104 -7.65 -1.20 3.16
CA ALA A 104 -7.34 0.00 2.40
C ALA A 104 -7.44 -0.29 0.90
N ASN A 105 -8.19 0.53 0.17
CA ASN A 105 -8.39 0.43 -1.28
C ASN A 105 -8.02 1.76 -1.92
N VAL A 106 -7.06 1.74 -2.82
CA VAL A 106 -6.55 2.92 -3.51
C VAL A 106 -6.86 2.83 -4.99
N MET A 107 -7.40 3.89 -5.53
CA MET A 107 -7.75 4.02 -6.93
C MET A 107 -7.04 5.23 -7.55
N GLY A 108 -6.65 5.09 -8.80
CA GLY A 108 -5.94 6.11 -9.57
C GLY A 108 -4.49 6.24 -9.14
N ARG A 109 -3.57 5.64 -9.88
CA ARG A 109 -2.11 5.68 -9.63
C ARG A 109 -1.76 5.34 -8.18
N GLY A 110 -2.30 4.21 -7.70
CA GLY A 110 -2.02 3.72 -6.37
C GLY A 110 -0.53 3.46 -6.18
N LYS A 111 -0.01 3.81 -4.99
CA LYS A 111 1.37 3.57 -4.61
C LYS A 111 1.45 3.17 -3.15
N ILE A 112 2.13 2.08 -2.87
CA ILE A 112 2.42 1.65 -1.50
C ILE A 112 3.93 1.57 -1.30
N TYR A 113 4.38 2.02 -0.14
CA TYR A 113 5.74 1.94 0.36
C TYR A 113 5.73 1.02 1.56
N ILE A 114 6.49 -0.05 1.49
CA ILE A 114 6.62 -1.08 2.51
C ILE A 114 8.03 -1.03 3.04
N LEU A 115 8.19 -0.72 4.34
CA LEU A 115 9.52 -0.66 4.94
C LEU A 115 10.10 -2.06 5.09
N GLN A 116 11.32 -2.26 4.59
CA GLN A 116 12.09 -3.46 4.84
C GLN A 116 12.64 -3.45 6.26
N THR A 117 12.32 -4.47 7.05
CA THR A 117 12.58 -4.51 8.49
C THR A 117 14.06 -4.60 8.86
N ASN A 118 14.92 -5.00 7.91
CA ASN A 118 16.33 -5.30 8.18
C ASN A 118 17.26 -4.10 8.27
N ASN A 119 16.84 -2.94 7.77
CA ASN A 119 17.66 -1.72 7.67
C ASN A 119 17.17 -0.59 8.58
N TYR A 120 16.29 -0.87 9.54
CA TYR A 120 15.85 0.16 10.47
C TYR A 120 16.95 0.48 11.48
N VAL A 121 17.75 1.50 11.20
CA VAL A 121 18.63 2.15 12.17
C VAL A 121 17.83 3.31 12.78
N GLU A 122 17.35 3.12 14.00
CA GLU A 122 16.67 4.15 14.77
C GLU A 122 17.59 5.36 14.96
N GLY A 123 17.25 6.49 14.33
CA GLY A 123 17.95 7.77 14.58
C GLY A 123 18.50 8.53 13.37
N THR A 124 18.50 8.00 12.16
CA THR A 124 18.97 8.75 10.98
C THR A 124 17.82 9.47 10.27
N LYS A 125 17.44 10.64 10.78
CA LYS A 125 16.65 11.63 10.01
C LYS A 125 17.59 12.31 9.00
N THR A 126 17.77 11.76 7.83
CA THR A 126 18.41 12.46 6.71
C THR A 126 17.34 12.97 5.74
N ASN A 127 17.30 14.28 5.59
CA ASN A 127 16.49 14.96 4.58
C ASN A 127 17.16 14.78 3.23
N ASN A 128 16.75 13.79 2.42
CA ASN A 128 17.04 13.73 0.97
C ASN A 128 16.47 12.45 0.35
N GLU A 129 16.46 12.34 -0.95
CA GLU A 129 15.92 11.24 -1.78
C GLU A 129 16.43 9.83 -1.42
N SER A 130 17.50 9.71 -0.65
CA SER A 130 18.01 8.46 -0.07
C SER A 130 17.09 7.79 0.97
N GLN A 131 16.00 8.46 1.38
CA GLN A 131 15.04 7.88 2.34
C GLN A 131 14.23 6.69 1.79
N PHE A 132 14.20 6.51 0.47
CA PHE A 132 13.40 5.45 -0.14
C PHE A 132 14.18 4.17 -0.46
N SER A 133 15.49 4.15 -0.26
CA SER A 133 16.33 2.96 -0.51
C SER A 133 16.00 1.76 0.39
N ASN A 134 15.24 1.98 1.48
CA ASN A 134 14.85 0.93 2.43
C ASN A 134 13.38 0.50 2.25
N TYR A 135 12.74 0.88 1.14
CA TYR A 135 11.35 0.55 0.90
C TYR A 135 11.20 -0.29 -0.36
N ASN A 136 10.42 -1.35 -0.26
CA ASN A 136 9.79 -1.93 -1.44
C ASN A 136 8.62 -1.04 -1.85
N ILE A 137 8.52 -0.74 -3.15
CA ILE A 137 7.50 0.16 -3.66
C ILE A 137 6.69 -0.58 -4.73
N VAL A 138 5.37 -0.65 -4.52
CA VAL A 138 4.45 -1.17 -5.54
C VAL A 138 3.57 -0.03 -6.05
N THR A 139 3.49 0.10 -7.37
CA THR A 139 2.60 1.04 -8.07
C THR A 139 1.64 0.29 -8.97
N ALA A 140 0.39 0.76 -9.07
CA ALA A 140 -0.65 0.16 -9.91
C ALA A 140 -1.80 1.15 -10.16
N ASP A 141 -2.70 0.80 -11.09
CA ASP A 141 -3.93 1.60 -11.29
C ASP A 141 -4.86 1.49 -10.08
N ARG A 142 -4.87 0.32 -9.41
CA ARG A 142 -5.59 0.07 -8.17
C ARG A 142 -4.77 -0.83 -7.25
N ILE A 143 -4.77 -0.51 -5.94
CA ILE A 143 -4.16 -1.33 -4.89
C ILE A 143 -5.19 -1.56 -3.79
N VAL A 144 -5.33 -2.82 -3.36
CA VAL A 144 -6.12 -3.22 -2.20
C VAL A 144 -5.16 -3.88 -1.21
N VAL A 145 -5.20 -3.43 0.04
CA VAL A 145 -4.44 -4.06 1.14
C VAL A 145 -5.44 -4.57 2.15
N ASN A 146 -5.54 -5.88 2.25
CA ASN A 146 -6.35 -6.54 3.26
C ASN A 146 -5.59 -6.58 4.58
N ASP A 147 -6.35 -6.43 5.66
CA ASP A 147 -5.83 -6.43 7.02
C ASP A 147 -4.70 -5.40 7.23
N TYR A 148 -4.90 -4.20 6.61
CA TYR A 148 -3.90 -3.12 6.62
C TYR A 148 -3.42 -2.77 8.03
N ALA A 149 -4.29 -2.89 9.04
CA ALA A 149 -3.89 -2.71 10.44
C ALA A 149 -3.01 -3.86 10.96
N GLY A 150 -2.93 -5.00 10.25
CA GLY A 150 -2.12 -6.17 10.58
C GLY A 150 -2.44 -6.72 11.98
N LYS A 151 -3.07 -7.87 12.06
CA LYS A 151 -3.26 -8.59 13.34
C LYS A 151 -1.98 -9.35 13.65
N ASP A 152 -1.66 -9.50 14.93
CA ASP A 152 -0.51 -10.29 15.33
C ASP A 152 -0.62 -11.73 14.79
N GLY A 153 0.39 -12.16 14.03
CA GLY A 153 0.46 -13.48 13.42
C GLY A 153 -0.35 -13.66 12.14
N GLN A 154 -0.94 -12.58 11.58
CA GLN A 154 -1.55 -12.59 10.26
C GLN A 154 -0.73 -11.79 9.27
N THR A 155 -0.57 -12.34 8.06
CA THR A 155 0.11 -11.68 6.95
C THR A 155 -0.85 -10.72 6.26
N ARG A 156 -0.41 -9.48 6.07
CA ARG A 156 -1.13 -8.52 5.22
C ARG A 156 -0.97 -8.93 3.77
N THR A 157 -2.07 -8.97 3.02
CA THR A 157 -2.02 -9.27 1.60
C THR A 157 -2.34 -8.02 0.78
N LEU A 158 -1.47 -7.73 -0.16
CA LEU A 158 -1.63 -6.68 -1.14
C LEU A 158 -2.06 -7.29 -2.47
N TYR A 159 -3.10 -6.73 -3.06
CA TYR A 159 -3.53 -7.00 -4.42
C TYR A 159 -3.34 -5.74 -5.26
N ALA A 160 -2.59 -5.82 -6.36
CA ALA A 160 -2.38 -4.72 -7.27
C ALA A 160 -2.90 -5.07 -8.67
N TYR A 161 -3.62 -4.15 -9.28
CA TYR A 161 -4.32 -4.35 -10.54
C TYR A 161 -3.98 -3.24 -11.54
N GLY A 162 -3.66 -3.62 -12.76
CA GLY A 162 -3.39 -2.74 -13.90
C GLY A 162 -2.05 -2.01 -13.79
N ASN A 163 -1.21 -2.11 -14.82
CA ASN A 163 0.09 -1.43 -14.93
C ASN A 163 0.95 -1.57 -13.66
N VAL A 164 1.01 -2.78 -13.10
CA VAL A 164 1.73 -3.01 -11.85
C VAL A 164 3.23 -2.89 -12.09
N THR A 165 3.90 -2.15 -11.21
CA THR A 165 5.37 -2.14 -11.13
C THR A 165 5.77 -2.25 -9.65
N ALA A 166 6.60 -3.24 -9.33
CA ALA A 166 7.19 -3.44 -8.01
C ALA A 166 8.70 -3.19 -8.08
N TYR A 167 9.21 -2.36 -7.18
CA TYR A 167 10.62 -2.04 -7.03
C TYR A 167 11.14 -2.65 -5.74
N PHE A 168 12.13 -3.50 -5.83
CA PHE A 168 12.87 -4.09 -4.72
C PHE A 168 14.27 -3.47 -4.73
N TYR A 169 14.49 -2.51 -3.84
CA TYR A 169 15.71 -1.70 -3.89
C TYR A 169 16.96 -2.44 -3.45
N GLU A 170 16.87 -3.31 -2.45
CA GLU A 170 18.01 -4.10 -2.00
C GLU A 170 18.53 -5.01 -3.10
N GLU A 171 17.61 -5.66 -3.81
CA GLU A 171 17.90 -6.59 -4.89
C GLU A 171 18.20 -5.86 -6.22
N ASN A 172 18.02 -4.54 -6.26
CA ASN A 172 18.08 -3.75 -7.49
C ASN A 172 17.22 -4.37 -8.61
N MET A 173 15.98 -4.71 -8.25
CA MET A 173 15.08 -5.48 -9.11
C MET A 173 13.77 -4.71 -9.39
N ILE A 174 13.30 -4.84 -10.61
CA ILE A 174 12.04 -4.24 -11.07
C ILE A 174 11.18 -5.35 -11.67
N LEU A 175 9.98 -5.54 -11.09
CA LEU A 175 8.97 -6.45 -11.63
C LEU A 175 7.85 -5.63 -12.26
N LYS A 176 7.31 -6.11 -13.39
CA LYS A 176 6.16 -5.51 -14.07
C LYS A 176 5.17 -6.58 -14.48
N GLY A 177 3.88 -6.27 -14.43
CA GLY A 177 2.79 -7.15 -14.86
C GLY A 177 1.44 -6.46 -14.76
N GLY A 178 0.36 -7.18 -15.03
CA GLY A 178 -1.00 -6.63 -14.96
C GLY A 178 -1.68 -6.91 -13.62
N TYR A 179 -1.26 -7.95 -12.88
CA TYR A 179 -1.83 -8.32 -11.59
C TYR A 179 -0.76 -8.86 -10.65
N VAL A 180 -0.84 -8.47 -9.39
CA VAL A 180 0.05 -8.94 -8.31
C VAL A 180 -0.77 -9.31 -7.08
N GLU A 181 -0.39 -10.41 -6.46
CA GLU A 181 -0.74 -10.80 -5.10
C GLU A 181 0.56 -10.88 -4.28
N TYR A 182 0.65 -10.17 -3.16
CA TYR A 182 1.85 -10.05 -2.36
C TYR A 182 1.54 -10.19 -0.87
N GLU A 183 2.06 -11.23 -0.26
CA GLU A 183 2.07 -11.45 1.18
C GLU A 183 3.22 -10.66 1.80
N ILE A 184 2.91 -9.54 2.44
CA ILE A 184 3.90 -8.52 2.82
C ILE A 184 4.92 -9.05 3.84
N GLU A 185 4.45 -9.69 4.92
CA GLU A 185 5.33 -10.17 5.99
C GLU A 185 6.13 -11.42 5.62
N ASN A 186 5.60 -12.23 4.69
CA ASN A 186 6.27 -13.43 4.18
C ASN A 186 7.18 -13.11 3.00
N GLU A 187 7.12 -11.88 2.49
CA GLU A 187 7.81 -11.45 1.28
C GLU A 187 7.64 -12.45 0.11
N HIS A 188 6.40 -12.93 -0.04
CA HIS A 188 6.02 -13.89 -1.07
C HIS A 188 5.05 -13.24 -2.05
N MET A 189 5.40 -13.22 -3.35
CA MET A 189 4.65 -12.56 -4.40
C MET A 189 4.37 -13.48 -5.57
N TYR A 190 3.17 -13.35 -6.10
CA TYR A 190 2.78 -13.89 -7.40
C TYR A 190 2.46 -12.74 -8.35
N MET A 191 2.98 -12.81 -9.57
CA MET A 191 2.72 -11.81 -10.61
C MET A 191 2.23 -12.49 -11.89
N TYR A 192 1.20 -11.91 -12.49
CA TYR A 192 0.49 -12.43 -13.65
C TYR A 192 0.26 -11.35 -14.71
N GLN A 193 -0.24 -11.75 -15.87
CA GLN A 193 -0.58 -10.88 -17.01
C GLN A 193 0.66 -10.18 -17.59
N GLU A 194 1.39 -10.94 -18.40
CA GLU A 194 2.62 -10.51 -19.06
C GLU A 194 3.70 -10.04 -18.07
N PRO A 195 4.01 -10.85 -17.04
CA PRO A 195 5.00 -10.45 -16.08
C PRO A 195 6.41 -10.44 -16.65
N SER A 196 7.21 -9.52 -16.14
CA SER A 196 8.63 -9.43 -16.45
C SER A 196 9.43 -9.02 -15.22
N VAL A 197 10.67 -9.48 -15.15
CA VAL A 197 11.67 -9.07 -14.16
C VAL A 197 12.85 -8.46 -14.87
N ARG A 198 13.32 -7.33 -14.37
CA ARG A 198 14.57 -6.70 -14.79
C ARG A 198 15.51 -6.57 -13.60
N ILE A 199 16.74 -7.02 -13.77
CA ILE A 199 17.84 -6.87 -12.80
C ILE A 199 18.93 -6.00 -13.46
N PRO A 200 18.87 -4.67 -13.31
CA PRO A 200 19.69 -3.73 -14.07
C PRO A 200 21.20 -3.91 -13.88
N ASN A 201 21.65 -4.24 -12.66
CA ASN A 201 23.08 -4.44 -12.34
C ASN A 201 23.67 -5.73 -12.92
N ARG A 202 22.82 -6.62 -13.44
CA ARG A 202 23.23 -7.87 -14.10
C ARG A 202 22.93 -7.88 -15.59
N GLY A 203 22.34 -6.82 -16.14
CA GLY A 203 21.94 -6.77 -17.55
C GLY A 203 20.83 -7.74 -17.95
N ILE A 204 20.08 -8.29 -16.98
CA ILE A 204 19.12 -9.38 -17.19
C ILE A 204 17.69 -8.82 -17.30
N ILE A 205 16.94 -9.34 -18.27
CA ILE A 205 15.48 -9.28 -18.31
C ILE A 205 14.93 -10.69 -18.54
N ALA A 206 13.89 -11.05 -17.80
CA ALA A 206 13.19 -12.31 -17.98
C ALA A 206 11.68 -12.10 -18.02
N PHE A 207 10.99 -12.97 -18.75
CA PHE A 207 9.54 -13.00 -18.99
C PHE A 207 9.01 -14.39 -18.77
N GLY A 208 7.70 -14.52 -18.51
CA GLY A 208 6.98 -15.79 -18.41
C GLY A 208 5.47 -15.53 -18.38
N GLU A 209 4.63 -16.56 -18.32
CA GLU A 209 3.19 -16.38 -18.13
C GLU A 209 2.85 -15.91 -16.72
N TRP A 210 3.58 -16.41 -15.71
CA TRP A 210 3.49 -15.95 -14.34
C TRP A 210 4.83 -16.11 -13.63
N ILE A 211 5.02 -15.34 -12.57
CA ILE A 211 6.25 -15.27 -11.79
C ILE A 211 5.91 -15.46 -10.32
N GLU A 212 6.69 -16.29 -9.64
CA GLU A 212 6.73 -16.43 -8.20
C GLU A 212 8.03 -15.85 -7.67
N TYR A 213 7.93 -14.98 -6.68
CA TYR A 213 9.06 -14.40 -5.96
C TYR A 213 8.96 -14.80 -4.49
N LYS A 214 10.04 -15.32 -3.93
CA LYS A 214 10.14 -15.69 -2.52
C LYS A 214 11.42 -15.14 -1.91
N LYS A 215 11.31 -14.67 -0.66
CA LYS A 215 12.45 -14.35 0.18
C LYS A 215 12.57 -15.38 1.31
N ASP A 216 13.79 -15.72 1.71
CA ASP A 216 14.02 -16.62 2.83
C ASP A 216 13.80 -15.89 4.15
N GLY A 217 12.75 -16.27 4.90
CA GLY A 217 12.43 -15.68 6.18
C GLY A 217 13.48 -15.88 7.28
N GLU A 218 14.36 -16.88 7.16
CA GLU A 218 15.40 -17.16 8.17
C GLU A 218 16.70 -16.40 7.90
N SER A 219 17.14 -16.32 6.65
CA SER A 219 18.42 -15.66 6.28
C SER A 219 18.22 -14.23 5.82
N ASN A 220 16.96 -13.86 5.53
CA ASN A 220 16.60 -12.58 4.91
C ASN A 220 17.31 -12.32 3.57
N GLN A 221 17.84 -13.38 2.99
CA GLN A 221 18.43 -13.38 1.67
C GLN A 221 17.34 -13.69 0.65
N PHE A 222 17.49 -13.16 -0.51
CA PHE A 222 16.73 -13.45 -1.67
C PHE A 222 16.80 -14.96 -1.95
N LYS A 223 15.66 -15.63 -2.14
CA LYS A 223 15.68 -17.08 -2.38
C LYS A 223 15.53 -17.46 -3.83
N ASP A 224 14.41 -17.06 -4.42
CA ASP A 224 14.07 -17.54 -5.75
C ASP A 224 13.16 -16.58 -6.50
N ILE A 225 13.44 -16.36 -7.78
CA ILE A 225 12.44 -15.95 -8.75
C ILE A 225 12.20 -17.10 -9.69
N ILE A 226 10.98 -17.61 -9.72
CA ILE A 226 10.59 -18.73 -10.55
C ILE A 226 9.67 -18.21 -11.64
N PHE A 227 10.08 -18.39 -12.87
CA PHE A 227 9.28 -18.09 -14.06
C PHE A 227 8.65 -19.37 -14.57
N HIS A 228 7.39 -19.29 -14.90
CA HIS A 228 6.61 -20.42 -15.37
C HIS A 228 6.03 -20.15 -16.75
N ASN A 229 6.11 -21.13 -17.61
CA ASN A 229 5.61 -21.24 -18.97
C ASN A 229 6.11 -20.15 -19.91
N ASP A 230 6.43 -20.51 -21.12
CA ASP A 230 6.91 -19.62 -22.19
C ASP A 230 7.99 -18.64 -21.70
N VAL A 231 8.95 -19.16 -20.95
CA VAL A 231 9.98 -18.34 -20.31
C VAL A 231 11.02 -17.90 -21.32
N VAL A 232 11.32 -16.62 -21.35
CA VAL A 232 12.41 -16.03 -22.12
C VAL A 232 13.29 -15.21 -21.18
N LEU A 233 14.58 -15.56 -21.11
CA LEU A 233 15.59 -14.76 -20.44
C LEU A 233 16.51 -14.16 -21.47
N VAL A 234 16.80 -12.87 -21.33
CA VAL A 234 17.79 -12.14 -22.16
C VAL A 234 18.83 -11.53 -21.24
N ASP A 235 20.08 -11.89 -21.50
CA ASP A 235 21.25 -11.23 -20.93
C ASP A 235 21.80 -10.26 -21.98
N TYR A 236 21.68 -8.97 -21.71
CA TYR A 236 22.14 -7.92 -22.64
C TYR A 236 23.66 -7.74 -22.61
N ASP A 237 24.32 -8.03 -21.49
CA ASP A 237 25.74 -7.83 -21.34
C ASP A 237 26.51 -8.92 -22.08
N GLU A 238 26.00 -10.17 -22.06
CA GLU A 238 26.60 -11.32 -22.76
C GLU A 238 26.00 -11.56 -24.15
N SER A 239 24.92 -10.84 -24.51
CA SER A 239 24.14 -11.04 -25.74
C SER A 239 23.62 -12.48 -25.89
N LEU A 240 23.17 -13.06 -24.79
CA LEU A 240 22.63 -14.42 -24.72
C LEU A 240 21.09 -14.37 -24.54
N SER A 241 20.42 -15.40 -25.02
CA SER A 241 19.02 -15.66 -24.72
C SER A 241 18.81 -17.13 -24.36
N LEU A 242 17.93 -17.38 -23.41
CA LEU A 242 17.50 -18.70 -23.00
C LEU A 242 15.97 -18.76 -23.06
N GLU A 243 15.44 -19.84 -23.63
CA GLU A 243 14.00 -20.10 -23.70
C GLU A 243 13.67 -21.44 -23.02
N GLY A 244 12.52 -21.54 -22.35
CA GLY A 244 12.11 -22.75 -21.64
C GLY A 244 10.74 -22.65 -21.00
N GLU A 245 10.32 -23.72 -20.34
CA GLU A 245 9.03 -23.80 -19.64
C GLU A 245 9.16 -23.39 -18.17
N LEU A 246 10.34 -23.51 -17.61
CA LEU A 246 10.63 -23.17 -16.21
C LEU A 246 12.03 -22.59 -16.11
N LEU A 247 12.13 -21.46 -15.43
CA LEU A 247 13.41 -20.83 -15.10
C LEU A 247 13.45 -20.50 -13.62
N HIS A 248 14.51 -20.93 -12.95
CA HIS A 248 14.89 -20.43 -11.64
C HIS A 248 16.01 -19.40 -11.82
N LEU A 249 15.79 -18.20 -11.30
CA LEU A 249 16.80 -17.18 -11.20
C LEU A 249 17.26 -17.15 -9.75
N ASP A 250 18.48 -17.66 -9.53
CA ASP A 250 19.18 -17.51 -8.26
C ASP A 250 19.83 -16.12 -8.23
N PRO A 251 19.57 -15.32 -7.25
CA PRO A 251 20.12 -13.95 -7.18
C PRO A 251 21.59 -13.86 -6.76
N ASP A 252 22.19 -14.93 -6.24
CA ASP A 252 23.58 -14.95 -5.77
C ASP A 252 24.64 -14.91 -6.88
#